data_df7dfd95caf0769401bb613bd6e0da53
#
_entry.id   df7dfd95caf0769401bb613bd6e0da53
#
_cell.length_a   1.000
_cell.length_b   1.000
_cell.length_c   1.000
_cell.angle_alpha   90.00
_cell.angle_beta   90.00
_cell.angle_gamma   90.00
#
_symmetry.space_group_name_H-M   'P 1'
#
loop_
_entity.id
_entity.type
_entity.pdbx_description
1 polymer ?
#
loop_
_entity_poly.entity_id
_entity_poly.type
_entity_poly.pdbx_seq_one_letter_code
_entity_poly.pdbx_strand_id
1 'polypeptide(L)'
;MEIKVLDTSNPTQLAIIGRVDTVTADEFLKTMEKILQERPQDMEWDCAEWKFLSSAGLRVLFILVKKTKMLKATITLKHLEKNVYEVLKISGFTSFLKIVD
;
A
#
# COMPACT_ATOMS: atom_id res chain seq x y z
N MET A 1 12.58 -5.32 1.77
CA MET A 1 11.30 -4.64 2.01
C MET A 1 10.77 -5.07 3.37
N GLU A 2 10.22 -4.14 4.11
CA GLU A 2 9.67 -4.42 5.43
C GLU A 2 8.33 -3.71 5.56
N ILE A 3 7.38 -4.36 6.24
CA ILE A 3 6.10 -3.74 6.59
C ILE A 3 6.01 -3.78 8.11
N LYS A 4 5.91 -2.60 8.72
CA LYS A 4 5.75 -2.48 10.17
C LYS A 4 4.31 -2.09 10.49
N VAL A 5 3.64 -2.88 11.30
CA VAL A 5 2.31 -2.51 11.80
C VAL A 5 2.51 -1.61 13.01
N LEU A 6 2.00 -0.39 12.92
CA LEU A 6 2.18 0.64 13.96
C LEU A 6 1.01 0.69 14.92
N ASP A 7 -0.21 0.46 14.42
CA ASP A 7 -1.43 0.53 15.22
C ASP A 7 -2.50 -0.31 14.53
N THR A 8 -3.24 -1.10 15.30
CA THR A 8 -4.30 -1.97 14.78
C THR A 8 -5.69 -1.49 15.13
N SER A 9 -5.83 -0.28 15.65
CA SER A 9 -7.13 0.38 15.78
C SER A 9 -7.69 0.62 14.38
N ASN A 10 -8.81 1.25 14.22
CA ASN A 10 -9.31 1.60 12.90
C ASN A 10 -8.99 3.08 12.62
N PRO A 11 -8.17 3.40 11.60
CA PRO A 11 -7.58 2.51 10.58
C PRO A 11 -6.35 1.76 11.09
N THR A 12 -6.04 0.65 10.42
CA THR A 12 -4.75 -0.03 10.63
C THR A 12 -3.65 0.87 10.10
N GLN A 13 -2.71 1.25 10.95
CA GLN A 13 -1.59 2.09 10.55
C GLN A 13 -0.34 1.23 10.40
N LEU A 14 0.34 1.39 9.28
CA LEU A 14 1.56 0.63 8.99
C LEU A 14 2.53 1.47 8.19
N ALA A 15 3.79 1.06 8.20
CA ALA A 15 4.84 1.69 7.42
C ALA A 15 5.40 0.71 6.41
N ILE A 16 5.64 1.18 5.19
CA ILE A 16 6.31 0.41 4.15
C ILE A 16 7.72 0.94 4.04
N ILE A 17 8.71 0.03 4.15
CA ILE A 17 10.11 0.39 4.18
C ILE A 17 10.83 -0.39 3.09
N GLY A 18 11.57 0.32 2.23
CA GLY A 18 12.41 -0.28 1.20
C GLY A 18 11.76 -0.28 -0.17
N ARG A 19 12.00 -1.34 -0.93
CA ARG A 19 11.65 -1.42 -2.35
C ARG A 19 10.57 -2.48 -2.57
N VAL A 20 9.54 -2.13 -3.33
CA VAL A 20 8.55 -3.10 -3.81
C VAL A 20 8.84 -3.32 -5.29
N ASP A 21 9.44 -4.44 -5.60
CA ASP A 21 9.89 -4.79 -6.95
C ASP A 21 9.53 -6.25 -7.26
N THR A 22 10.07 -6.79 -8.35
CA THR A 22 9.77 -8.15 -8.79
C THR A 22 10.11 -9.19 -7.74
N VAL A 23 11.16 -8.95 -6.94
CA VAL A 23 11.60 -9.90 -5.91
C VAL A 23 10.70 -9.85 -4.67
N THR A 24 10.23 -8.68 -4.28
CA THR A 24 9.50 -8.47 -3.03
C THR A 24 7.98 -8.39 -3.20
N ALA A 25 7.49 -8.34 -4.43
CA ALA A 25 6.05 -8.12 -4.69
C ALA A 25 5.15 -9.19 -4.06
N ASP A 26 5.55 -10.47 -4.14
CA ASP A 26 4.76 -11.55 -3.56
C ASP A 26 4.67 -11.46 -2.05
N GLU A 27 5.79 -11.15 -1.39
CA GLU A 27 5.82 -10.97 0.05
C GLU A 27 4.95 -9.80 0.46
N PHE A 28 5.03 -8.70 -0.29
CA PHE A 28 4.21 -7.52 -0.06
C PHE A 28 2.71 -7.88 -0.12
N LEU A 29 2.31 -8.59 -1.18
CA LEU A 29 0.92 -9.00 -1.34
C LEU A 29 0.46 -9.89 -0.20
N LYS A 30 1.22 -10.93 0.12
CA LYS A 30 0.84 -11.88 1.16
C LYS A 30 0.71 -11.23 2.52
N THR A 31 1.64 -10.34 2.86
CA THR A 31 1.61 -9.62 4.12
C THR A 31 0.39 -8.73 4.21
N MET A 32 0.09 -7.97 3.16
CA MET A 32 -1.07 -7.08 3.13
C MET A 32 -2.38 -7.85 3.16
N GLU A 33 -2.46 -8.96 2.43
CA GLU A 33 -3.65 -9.80 2.45
C GLU A 33 -3.92 -10.37 3.84
N LYS A 34 -2.87 -10.79 4.54
CA LYS A 34 -3.00 -11.30 5.90
C LYS A 34 -3.51 -10.21 6.84
N ILE A 35 -2.96 -9.00 6.73
CA ILE A 35 -3.40 -7.87 7.55
C ILE A 35 -4.89 -7.58 7.31
N LEU A 36 -5.31 -7.53 6.05
CA LEU A 36 -6.72 -7.28 5.71
C LEU A 36 -7.63 -8.42 6.14
N GLN A 37 -7.15 -9.65 6.09
CA GLN A 37 -7.93 -10.81 6.52
C GLN A 37 -8.18 -10.77 8.02
N GLU A 38 -7.18 -10.41 8.79
CA GLU A 38 -7.27 -10.32 10.24
C GLU A 38 -8.08 -9.09 10.70
N ARG A 39 -7.95 -8.00 9.96
CA ARG A 39 -8.61 -6.73 10.26
C ARG A 39 -9.13 -6.09 8.97
N PRO A 40 -10.33 -6.49 8.53
CA PRO A 40 -10.92 -5.96 7.28
C PRO A 40 -11.45 -4.54 7.48
N GLN A 41 -10.56 -3.59 7.54
CA GLN A 41 -10.85 -2.19 7.83
C GLN A 41 -9.93 -1.28 7.03
N ASP A 42 -10.14 0.02 7.13
CA ASP A 42 -9.31 1.02 6.48
C ASP A 42 -7.84 0.85 6.88
N MET A 43 -6.95 1.16 5.95
CA MET A 43 -5.51 1.17 6.20
C MET A 43 -4.94 2.54 5.92
N GLU A 44 -3.89 2.88 6.67
CA GLU A 44 -3.14 4.11 6.50
C GLU A 44 -1.66 3.73 6.45
N TRP A 45 -1.02 4.01 5.31
CA TRP A 45 0.36 3.61 5.07
C TRP A 45 1.27 4.82 5.17
N ASP A 46 2.27 4.75 6.06
CA ASP A 46 3.36 5.71 6.09
C ASP A 46 4.39 5.28 5.05
N CYS A 47 4.56 6.10 4.02
CA CYS A 47 5.37 5.78 2.86
C CYS A 47 6.69 6.56 2.82
N ALA A 48 7.08 7.19 3.92
CA ALA A 48 8.29 8.02 3.97
C ALA A 48 9.56 7.22 3.61
N GLU A 49 9.59 5.94 3.94
CA GLU A 49 10.73 5.06 3.67
C GLU A 49 10.48 4.09 2.51
N TRP A 50 9.40 4.27 1.76
CA TRP A 50 9.10 3.48 0.59
C TRP A 50 9.84 4.07 -0.61
N LYS A 51 10.93 3.41 -1.01
CA LYS A 51 11.92 3.99 -1.91
C LYS A 51 11.70 3.70 -3.38
N PHE A 52 10.99 2.62 -3.70
CA PHE A 52 10.85 2.20 -5.10
C PHE A 52 9.60 1.34 -5.29
N LEU A 53 8.95 1.52 -6.44
CA LEU A 53 7.76 0.74 -6.83
C LEU A 53 7.89 0.34 -8.30
N SER A 54 7.89 -0.96 -8.57
CA SER A 54 7.95 -1.50 -9.92
C SER A 54 6.57 -1.83 -10.47
N SER A 55 6.51 -2.26 -11.73
CA SER A 55 5.27 -2.73 -12.34
C SER A 55 4.71 -3.96 -11.62
N ALA A 56 5.56 -4.83 -11.07
CA ALA A 56 5.11 -5.96 -10.28
C ALA A 56 4.40 -5.49 -9.01
N GLY A 57 4.93 -4.43 -8.38
CA GLY A 57 4.29 -3.80 -7.22
C GLY A 57 2.96 -3.15 -7.56
N LEU A 58 2.87 -2.53 -8.75
CA LEU A 58 1.60 -1.95 -9.21
C LEU A 58 0.52 -3.01 -9.36
N ARG A 59 0.89 -4.20 -9.85
CA ARG A 59 -0.05 -5.33 -9.95
C ARG A 59 -0.59 -5.69 -8.58
N VAL A 60 0.27 -5.74 -7.57
CA VAL A 60 -0.13 -6.02 -6.20
C VAL A 60 -1.07 -4.95 -5.68
N LEU A 61 -0.76 -3.68 -5.94
CA LEU A 61 -1.64 -2.58 -5.54
C LEU A 61 -3.01 -2.70 -6.18
N PHE A 62 -3.07 -3.10 -7.44
CA PHE A 62 -4.35 -3.31 -8.12
C PHE A 62 -5.19 -4.38 -7.40
N ILE A 63 -4.55 -5.49 -7.01
CA ILE A 63 -5.23 -6.55 -6.26
C ILE A 63 -5.72 -6.02 -4.92
N LEU A 64 -4.90 -5.28 -4.20
CA LEU A 64 -5.26 -4.73 -2.89
C LEU A 64 -6.38 -3.72 -2.97
N VAL A 65 -6.37 -2.85 -3.97
CA VAL A 65 -7.44 -1.88 -4.17
C VAL A 65 -8.78 -2.60 -4.43
N LYS A 66 -8.76 -3.66 -5.23
CA LYS A 66 -9.98 -4.45 -5.46
C LYS A 66 -10.48 -5.10 -4.17
N LYS A 67 -9.58 -5.64 -3.37
CA LYS A 67 -9.95 -6.28 -2.09
C LYS A 67 -10.54 -5.26 -1.12
N THR A 68 -9.91 -4.11 -0.96
CA THR A 68 -10.43 -3.10 -0.05
C THR A 68 -11.76 -2.53 -0.52
N LYS A 69 -11.94 -2.40 -1.84
CA LYS A 69 -13.22 -1.94 -2.39
C LYS A 69 -14.35 -2.92 -2.04
N MET A 70 -14.08 -4.22 -2.14
CA MET A 70 -15.06 -5.24 -1.75
C MET A 70 -15.40 -5.19 -0.28
N LEU A 71 -14.43 -4.82 0.55
CA LEU A 71 -14.61 -4.68 2.00
C LEU A 71 -15.21 -3.33 2.39
N LYS A 72 -15.42 -2.43 1.43
CA LYS A 72 -15.82 -1.04 1.66
C LYS A 72 -14.84 -0.29 2.54
N ALA A 73 -13.56 -0.62 2.37
CA ALA A 73 -12.45 0.00 3.10
C ALA A 73 -11.62 0.87 2.15
N THR A 74 -10.80 1.74 2.71
CA THR A 74 -9.93 2.63 1.94
C THR A 74 -8.49 2.44 2.32
N ILE A 75 -7.60 2.78 1.39
CA ILE A 75 -6.15 2.83 1.64
C ILE A 75 -5.73 4.28 1.51
N THR A 76 -5.16 4.83 2.56
CA THR A 76 -4.60 6.18 2.58
C THR A 76 -3.09 6.09 2.61
N LEU A 77 -2.43 6.82 1.70
CA LEU A 77 -0.97 6.85 1.62
C LEU A 77 -0.48 8.21 2.09
N LYS A 78 0.48 8.21 3.01
CA LYS A 78 1.06 9.42 3.61
C LYS A 78 2.55 9.48 3.33
N HIS A 79 3.06 10.68 3.12
CA HIS A 79 4.49 10.95 2.98
C HIS A 79 5.14 10.23 1.80
N LEU A 80 4.43 10.10 0.68
CA LEU A 80 4.97 9.47 -0.52
C LEU A 80 6.19 10.22 -1.03
N GLU A 81 7.24 9.48 -1.36
CA GLU A 81 8.37 10.04 -2.09
C GLU A 81 7.95 10.34 -3.53
N LYS A 82 8.60 11.34 -4.12
CA LYS A 82 8.24 11.84 -5.44
C LYS A 82 8.26 10.74 -6.50
N ASN A 83 9.28 9.89 -6.50
CA ASN A 83 9.41 8.84 -7.51
C ASN A 83 8.28 7.80 -7.40
N VAL A 84 7.87 7.44 -6.19
CA VAL A 84 6.75 6.50 -5.98
C VAL A 84 5.45 7.16 -6.39
N TYR A 85 5.24 8.41 -6.00
CA TYR A 85 4.05 9.17 -6.39
C TYR A 85 3.92 9.25 -7.92
N GLU A 86 5.02 9.53 -8.63
CA GLU A 86 5.01 9.64 -10.08
C GLU A 86 4.59 8.32 -10.75
N VAL A 87 5.07 7.19 -10.24
CA VAL A 87 4.69 5.87 -10.74
C VAL A 87 3.19 5.65 -10.55
N LEU A 88 2.66 5.97 -9.39
CA LEU A 88 1.22 5.85 -9.10
C LEU A 88 0.40 6.76 -10.00
N LYS A 89 0.85 7.98 -10.20
CA LYS A 89 0.16 8.97 -11.03
C LYS A 89 0.10 8.52 -12.48
N ILE A 90 1.23 8.11 -13.05
CA ILE A 90 1.31 7.68 -14.44
C ILE A 90 0.43 6.45 -14.66
N SER A 91 0.34 5.57 -13.67
CA SER A 91 -0.46 4.34 -13.75
C SER A 91 -1.94 4.54 -13.44
N GLY A 92 -2.36 5.76 -13.10
CA GLY A 92 -3.75 6.07 -12.81
C GLY A 92 -4.21 5.69 -11.41
N PHE A 93 -3.31 5.25 -10.54
CA PHE A 93 -3.69 4.80 -9.19
C PHE A 93 -4.10 5.94 -8.25
N THR A 94 -3.75 7.18 -8.59
CA THR A 94 -4.13 8.32 -7.75
C THR A 94 -5.64 8.51 -7.67
N SER A 95 -6.40 7.91 -8.60
CA SER A 95 -7.86 7.94 -8.58
C SER A 95 -8.47 6.92 -7.62
N PHE A 96 -7.71 5.90 -7.22
CA PHE A 96 -8.21 4.77 -6.42
C PHE A 96 -7.65 4.76 -4.99
N LEU A 97 -6.66 5.58 -4.72
CA LEU A 97 -6.01 5.66 -3.42
C LEU A 97 -6.17 7.06 -2.87
N LYS A 98 -6.35 7.16 -1.57
CA LYS A 98 -6.35 8.47 -0.91
C LYS A 98 -4.90 8.83 -0.59
N ILE A 99 -4.42 9.93 -1.17
CA ILE A 99 -3.04 10.38 -0.98
C ILE A 99 -3.06 11.69 -0.21
N VAL A 100 -2.33 11.72 0.91
CA VAL A 100 -2.19 12.92 1.73
C VAL A 100 -0.71 13.19 1.99
N ASP A 101 -0.37 14.41 2.23
CA ASP A 101 1.02 14.82 2.48
C ASP A 101 1.48 14.56 3.91
#